data_3a8ef20b8c17988ff3436d192c701f76
#
_entry.id   3a8ef20b8c17988ff3436d192c701f76
#
_cell.length_a   1.000
_cell.length_b   1.000
_cell.length_c   1.000
_cell.angle_alpha   90.00
_cell.angle_beta   90.00
_cell.angle_gamma   90.00
#
_symmetry.space_group_name_H-M   'P 1'
#
loop_
_entity.id
_entity.type
_entity.pdbx_description
1 polymer ?
#
loop_
_entity_poly.entity_id
_entity_poly.type
_entity_poly.pdbx_seq_one_letter_code
_entity_poly.pdbx_strand_id
1 'polypeptide(L)'
;MKRILSLLLVALLVLGLTACGKESTLNSGTTYYADIVIEDYGTVTVKLDAEAAPITVENFVKLAKDGFYDGLTFHRIIEGFMMQGGAPKSGSPKPDTITGEFSANGHDNPLNHTRGAISMARAQDMNSGSSQFFIVHEDSPHLNGQYAAFGYVVEGMEVVDAVCESAKPVDFNGSIAPDNQPVIKTVTIREET
;
A
#
# COMPACT_ATOMS: atom_id res chain seq x y z
N MET A 1 58.31 43.90 -29.27
CA MET A 1 57.31 42.94 -29.76
C MET A 1 57.09 41.95 -28.64
N LYS A 2 56.07 42.15 -27.80
CA LYS A 2 55.75 41.26 -26.64
C LYS A 2 54.36 40.67 -26.90
N ARG A 3 54.33 39.34 -27.10
CA ARG A 3 53.09 38.55 -27.25
C ARG A 3 52.50 38.29 -25.86
N ILE A 4 51.32 38.83 -25.60
CA ILE A 4 50.55 38.56 -24.40
C ILE A 4 49.65 37.35 -24.72
N LEU A 5 49.92 36.23 -24.04
CA LEU A 5 49.13 34.99 -24.13
C LEU A 5 47.97 35.11 -23.11
N SER A 6 46.79 35.25 -23.65
CA SER A 6 45.56 35.33 -22.82
C SER A 6 45.07 33.92 -22.52
N LEU A 7 45.20 33.50 -21.27
CA LEU A 7 44.61 32.25 -20.74
C LEU A 7 43.13 32.48 -20.45
N LEU A 8 42.25 31.95 -21.28
CA LEU A 8 40.80 31.84 -21.01
C LEU A 8 40.58 30.67 -20.06
N LEU A 9 40.27 31.02 -18.82
CA LEU A 9 39.80 30.06 -17.77
C LEU A 9 38.31 29.81 -18.02
N VAL A 10 37.98 28.66 -18.64
CA VAL A 10 36.60 28.20 -18.77
C VAL A 10 36.21 27.53 -17.43
N ALA A 11 35.50 28.25 -16.59
CA ALA A 11 34.87 27.69 -15.41
C ALA A 11 33.61 26.87 -15.86
N LEU A 12 33.75 25.55 -15.85
CA LEU A 12 32.61 24.64 -16.05
C LEU A 12 31.73 24.70 -14.76
N LEU A 13 30.65 25.45 -14.84
CA LEU A 13 29.60 25.45 -13.79
C LEU A 13 28.81 24.15 -13.95
N VAL A 14 29.19 23.11 -13.20
CA VAL A 14 28.36 21.91 -13.06
C VAL A 14 27.18 22.30 -12.18
N LEU A 15 26.05 22.68 -12.80
CA LEU A 15 24.77 22.74 -12.10
C LEU A 15 24.36 21.30 -11.79
N GLY A 16 24.66 20.87 -10.57
CA GLY A 16 24.04 19.69 -10.01
C GLY A 16 22.53 19.91 -9.90
N LEU A 17 21.77 19.30 -10.81
CA LEU A 17 20.33 19.10 -10.63
C LEU A 17 20.18 18.17 -9.41
N THR A 18 20.06 18.75 -8.22
CA THR A 18 19.49 18.03 -7.08
C THR A 18 18.03 17.82 -7.40
N ALA A 19 17.72 16.69 -8.04
CA ALA A 19 16.38 16.14 -8.01
C ALA A 19 16.04 15.93 -6.54
N CYS A 20 15.14 16.74 -6.02
CA CYS A 20 14.59 16.60 -4.67
C CYS A 20 13.60 15.41 -4.70
N GLY A 21 14.11 14.21 -4.96
CA GLY A 21 13.44 12.96 -4.70
C GLY A 21 13.53 12.73 -3.20
N LYS A 22 12.40 12.60 -2.52
CA LYS A 22 12.36 12.10 -1.15
C LYS A 22 13.07 10.76 -1.18
N GLU A 23 14.21 10.62 -0.48
CA GLU A 23 14.88 9.33 -0.37
C GLU A 23 13.91 8.35 0.28
N SER A 24 13.80 7.14 -0.29
CA SER A 24 13.00 6.07 0.29
C SER A 24 13.53 5.73 1.68
N THR A 25 12.63 5.58 2.64
CA THR A 25 12.96 5.14 4.00
C THR A 25 13.08 3.62 4.12
N LEU A 26 12.80 2.90 3.02
CA LEU A 26 12.97 1.45 2.97
C LEU A 26 14.44 1.08 2.77
N ASN A 27 14.92 0.10 3.53
CA ASN A 27 16.28 -0.40 3.43
C ASN A 27 16.44 -1.27 2.18
N SER A 28 17.45 -0.98 1.37
CA SER A 28 17.77 -1.80 0.19
C SER A 28 18.14 -3.22 0.60
N GLY A 29 17.61 -4.23 -0.11
CA GLY A 29 17.87 -5.64 0.15
C GLY A 29 17.10 -6.22 1.34
N THR A 30 16.20 -5.46 1.95
CA THR A 30 15.33 -5.92 3.05
C THR A 30 13.98 -6.39 2.51
N THR A 31 13.55 -7.58 2.93
CA THR A 31 12.19 -8.06 2.71
C THR A 31 11.30 -7.61 3.87
N TYR A 32 10.17 -7.03 3.56
CA TYR A 32 9.19 -6.56 4.53
C TYR A 32 8.00 -7.51 4.61
N TYR A 33 7.61 -7.84 5.84
CA TYR A 33 6.36 -8.56 6.12
C TYR A 33 5.47 -7.71 7.01
N ALA A 34 4.17 -7.80 6.82
CA ALA A 34 3.17 -7.19 7.67
C ALA A 34 2.31 -8.27 8.33
N ASP A 35 2.31 -8.34 9.64
CA ASP A 35 1.42 -9.19 10.42
C ASP A 35 0.20 -8.35 10.81
N ILE A 36 -0.94 -8.60 10.17
CA ILE A 36 -2.21 -7.93 10.38
C ILE A 36 -3.03 -8.79 11.33
N VAL A 37 -3.13 -8.38 12.60
CA VAL A 37 -3.94 -9.09 13.61
C VAL A 37 -5.38 -8.59 13.53
N ILE A 38 -6.31 -9.50 13.23
CA ILE A 38 -7.74 -9.23 13.17
C ILE A 38 -8.39 -9.81 14.43
N GLU A 39 -9.05 -8.95 15.22
CA GLU A 39 -9.66 -9.34 16.49
C GLU A 39 -10.66 -10.47 16.27
N ASP A 40 -10.63 -11.49 17.13
CA ASP A 40 -11.46 -12.70 17.10
C ASP A 40 -11.26 -13.64 15.91
N TYR A 41 -10.42 -13.28 14.91
CA TYR A 41 -10.19 -14.12 13.72
C TYR A 41 -8.78 -14.69 13.66
N GLY A 42 -7.75 -13.89 13.95
CA GLY A 42 -6.35 -14.35 13.88
C GLY A 42 -5.44 -13.36 13.18
N THR A 43 -4.34 -13.88 12.64
CA THR A 43 -3.31 -13.08 11.98
C THR A 43 -3.19 -13.43 10.50
N VAL A 44 -3.12 -12.41 9.66
CA VAL A 44 -2.80 -12.51 8.24
C VAL A 44 -1.40 -11.94 8.05
N THR A 45 -0.47 -12.76 7.57
CA THR A 45 0.89 -12.31 7.24
C THR A 45 1.01 -12.04 5.75
N VAL A 46 1.43 -10.83 5.42
CA VAL A 46 1.61 -10.38 4.03
C VAL A 46 3.09 -10.13 3.77
N LYS A 47 3.64 -10.70 2.70
CA LYS A 47 4.94 -10.31 2.15
C LYS A 47 4.74 -9.08 1.24
N LEU A 48 5.44 -7.98 1.55
CA LEU A 48 5.36 -6.74 0.78
C LEU A 48 6.40 -6.72 -0.34
N ASP A 49 6.04 -6.20 -1.50
CA ASP A 49 6.90 -6.11 -2.69
C ASP A 49 7.28 -4.65 -2.98
N ALA A 50 8.39 -4.22 -2.38
CA ALA A 50 8.91 -2.87 -2.55
C ALA A 50 9.57 -2.62 -3.93
N GLU A 51 9.81 -3.67 -4.72
CA GLU A 51 10.26 -3.54 -6.11
C GLU A 51 9.08 -3.17 -7.03
N ALA A 52 7.96 -3.84 -6.85
CA ALA A 52 6.76 -3.63 -7.66
C ALA A 52 6.03 -2.32 -7.33
N ALA A 53 6.01 -1.91 -6.05
CA ALA A 53 5.27 -0.73 -5.60
C ALA A 53 5.98 -0.01 -4.43
N PRO A 54 7.15 0.61 -4.67
CA PRO A 54 7.99 1.20 -3.62
C PRO A 54 7.29 2.30 -2.81
N ILE A 55 6.57 3.21 -3.46
CA ILE A 55 5.85 4.32 -2.80
C ILE A 55 4.73 3.78 -1.92
N THR A 56 3.98 2.79 -2.43
CA THR A 56 2.86 2.18 -1.73
C THR A 56 3.33 1.40 -0.51
N VAL A 57 4.40 0.58 -0.66
CA VAL A 57 5.00 -0.17 0.45
C VAL A 57 5.57 0.77 1.51
N GLU A 58 6.32 1.81 1.12
CA GLU A 58 6.87 2.79 2.06
C GLU A 58 5.76 3.48 2.87
N ASN A 59 4.70 3.93 2.20
CA ASN A 59 3.54 4.55 2.85
C ASN A 59 2.86 3.59 3.83
N PHE A 60 2.61 2.35 3.40
CA PHE A 60 1.97 1.34 4.25
C PHE A 60 2.83 0.99 5.46
N VAL A 61 4.14 0.74 5.27
CA VAL A 61 5.11 0.44 6.33
C VAL A 61 5.19 1.59 7.34
N LYS A 62 5.26 2.83 6.86
CA LYS A 62 5.28 4.02 7.72
C LYS A 62 4.01 4.10 8.57
N LEU A 63 2.84 3.99 7.96
CA LEU A 63 1.57 4.05 8.68
C LEU A 63 1.43 2.92 9.71
N ALA A 64 1.87 1.70 9.36
CA ALA A 64 1.85 0.58 10.29
C ALA A 64 2.79 0.79 11.48
N LYS A 65 4.03 1.24 11.24
CA LYS A 65 5.00 1.56 12.30
C LYS A 65 4.53 2.71 13.22
N ASP A 66 3.78 3.66 12.67
CA ASP A 66 3.17 4.76 13.43
C ASP A 66 1.92 4.32 14.23
N GLY A 67 1.50 3.04 14.16
CA GLY A 67 0.30 2.49 14.81
C GLY A 67 -1.01 3.03 14.21
N PHE A 68 -0.96 3.58 13.00
CA PHE A 68 -2.13 4.20 12.37
C PHE A 68 -3.30 3.23 12.18
N TYR A 69 -3.01 1.96 11.88
CA TYR A 69 -4.04 0.95 11.63
C TYR A 69 -4.69 0.38 12.88
N ASP A 70 -4.14 0.62 14.07
CA ASP A 70 -4.60 0.03 15.32
C ASP A 70 -6.01 0.52 15.67
N GLY A 71 -6.93 -0.44 15.80
CA GLY A 71 -8.34 -0.19 16.06
C GLY A 71 -9.11 0.41 14.87
N LEU A 72 -8.56 0.39 13.66
CA LEU A 72 -9.31 0.58 12.41
C LEU A 72 -10.04 -0.71 12.03
N THR A 73 -10.89 -0.65 11.01
CA THR A 73 -11.80 -1.76 10.69
C THR A 73 -11.77 -2.10 9.20
N PHE A 74 -12.27 -3.30 8.90
CA PHE A 74 -12.70 -3.67 7.55
C PHE A 74 -14.15 -3.26 7.37
N HIS A 75 -14.37 -2.15 6.71
CA HIS A 75 -15.67 -1.50 6.57
C HIS A 75 -16.44 -1.93 5.32
N ARG A 76 -15.77 -2.62 4.38
CA ARG A 76 -16.35 -3.13 3.14
C ARG A 76 -15.83 -4.53 2.86
N ILE A 77 -16.74 -5.51 2.76
CA ILE A 77 -16.40 -6.92 2.55
C ILE A 77 -17.37 -7.50 1.54
N ILE A 78 -16.85 -8.14 0.50
CA ILE A 78 -17.64 -8.88 -0.49
C ILE A 78 -17.02 -10.26 -0.61
N GLU A 79 -17.73 -11.27 -0.15
CA GLU A 79 -17.37 -12.69 -0.33
C GLU A 79 -17.19 -13.00 -1.82
N GLY A 80 -16.15 -13.76 -2.16
CA GLY A 80 -15.78 -14.03 -3.56
C GLY A 80 -15.10 -12.86 -4.28
N PHE A 81 -14.78 -11.76 -3.57
CA PHE A 81 -14.08 -10.61 -4.15
C PHE A 81 -12.94 -10.09 -3.26
N MET A 82 -13.23 -9.33 -2.21
CA MET A 82 -12.21 -8.73 -1.36
C MET A 82 -12.75 -8.26 0.01
N MET A 83 -11.84 -8.01 0.95
CA MET A 83 -12.09 -7.27 2.18
C MET A 83 -11.25 -5.99 2.23
N GLN A 84 -11.90 -4.82 2.41
CA GLN A 84 -11.29 -3.50 2.40
C GLN A 84 -11.37 -2.83 3.76
N GLY A 85 -10.23 -2.33 4.23
CA GLY A 85 -10.09 -1.68 5.53
C GLY A 85 -9.12 -0.51 5.54
N GLY A 86 -8.72 -0.06 6.74
CA GLY A 86 -7.71 0.99 6.93
C GLY A 86 -8.22 2.41 6.67
N ALA A 87 -9.54 2.64 6.67
CA ALA A 87 -10.09 3.98 6.59
C ALA A 87 -9.83 4.76 7.90
N PRO A 88 -9.40 6.05 7.82
CA PRO A 88 -9.22 6.88 9.01
C PRO A 88 -10.51 6.96 9.84
N LYS A 89 -10.38 7.01 11.17
CA LYS A 89 -11.53 7.28 12.04
C LYS A 89 -12.18 8.62 11.68
N SER A 90 -13.50 8.69 11.80
CA SER A 90 -14.23 9.94 11.55
C SER A 90 -13.67 11.08 12.42
N GLY A 91 -13.38 12.22 11.79
CA GLY A 91 -12.79 13.38 12.46
C GLY A 91 -11.27 13.34 12.68
N SER A 92 -10.60 12.23 12.38
CA SER A 92 -9.14 12.16 12.43
C SER A 92 -8.50 12.77 11.18
N PRO A 93 -7.26 13.29 11.27
CA PRO A 93 -6.49 13.69 10.10
C PRO A 93 -6.35 12.55 9.11
N LYS A 94 -6.51 12.86 7.83
CA LYS A 94 -6.27 11.87 6.77
C LYS A 94 -4.79 11.88 6.41
N PRO A 95 -4.18 10.70 6.20
CA PRO A 95 -2.83 10.65 5.64
C PRO A 95 -2.77 11.30 4.25
N ASP A 96 -1.59 11.78 3.87
CA ASP A 96 -1.33 12.29 2.54
C ASP A 96 -1.63 11.24 1.48
N THR A 97 -2.05 11.70 0.30
CA THR A 97 -2.22 10.82 -0.85
C THR A 97 -0.88 10.48 -1.48
N ILE A 98 -0.82 9.34 -2.14
CA ILE A 98 0.37 8.85 -2.83
C ILE A 98 0.12 8.66 -4.33
N THR A 99 1.19 8.68 -5.12
CA THR A 99 1.14 8.32 -6.54
C THR A 99 0.71 6.86 -6.67
N GLY A 100 -0.26 6.60 -7.55
CA GLY A 100 -0.74 5.26 -7.81
C GLY A 100 0.23 4.48 -8.70
N GLU A 101 0.73 3.35 -8.21
CA GLU A 101 1.73 2.51 -8.88
C GLU A 101 1.07 1.35 -9.62
N PHE A 102 0.49 1.66 -10.79
CA PHE A 102 -0.17 0.69 -11.68
C PHE A 102 -0.13 1.16 -13.13
N SER A 103 -0.32 0.25 -14.09
CA SER A 103 -0.06 0.49 -15.52
C SER A 103 -0.90 1.62 -16.11
N ALA A 104 -2.18 1.75 -15.72
CA ALA A 104 -3.03 2.84 -16.20
C ALA A 104 -2.54 4.24 -15.75
N ASN A 105 -1.69 4.31 -14.71
CA ASN A 105 -1.05 5.53 -14.22
C ASN A 105 0.42 5.65 -14.65
N GLY A 106 0.87 4.82 -15.59
CA GLY A 106 2.23 4.88 -16.16
C GLY A 106 3.31 4.20 -15.31
N HIS A 107 2.95 3.41 -14.31
CA HIS A 107 3.87 2.61 -13.51
C HIS A 107 3.74 1.13 -13.88
N ASP A 108 4.85 0.49 -14.25
CA ASP A 108 4.87 -0.93 -14.56
C ASP A 108 4.89 -1.75 -13.27
N ASN A 109 3.71 -2.23 -12.89
CA ASN A 109 3.51 -3.07 -11.71
C ASN A 109 3.12 -4.48 -12.18
N PRO A 110 4.00 -5.49 -12.00
CA PRO A 110 3.79 -6.84 -12.51
C PRO A 110 2.83 -7.67 -11.64
N LEU A 111 2.44 -7.19 -10.45
CA LEU A 111 1.61 -7.94 -9.53
C LEU A 111 0.16 -8.02 -10.02
N ASN A 112 -0.39 -9.23 -9.96
CA ASN A 112 -1.78 -9.49 -10.33
C ASN A 112 -2.68 -9.54 -9.09
N HIS A 113 -3.95 -9.19 -9.26
CA HIS A 113 -4.97 -9.32 -8.22
C HIS A 113 -5.51 -10.75 -8.15
N THR A 114 -4.61 -11.69 -7.89
CA THR A 114 -4.99 -13.06 -7.56
C THR A 114 -5.35 -13.17 -6.07
N ARG A 115 -5.97 -14.28 -5.69
CA ARG A 115 -6.30 -14.57 -4.29
C ARG A 115 -5.09 -14.33 -3.37
N GLY A 116 -5.29 -13.57 -2.30
CA GLY A 116 -4.26 -13.18 -1.35
C GLY A 116 -3.48 -11.91 -1.71
N ALA A 117 -3.70 -11.30 -2.88
CA ALA A 117 -3.06 -10.02 -3.19
C ALA A 117 -3.54 -8.93 -2.23
N ILE A 118 -2.60 -8.12 -1.70
CA ILE A 118 -2.92 -6.87 -1.01
C ILE A 118 -2.72 -5.69 -1.97
N SER A 119 -3.68 -4.77 -2.00
CA SER A 119 -3.68 -3.67 -2.96
C SER A 119 -4.20 -2.37 -2.34
N MET A 120 -3.71 -1.23 -2.82
CA MET A 120 -4.10 0.09 -2.34
C MET A 120 -5.45 0.50 -2.93
N ALA A 121 -6.40 0.81 -2.05
CA ALA A 121 -7.67 1.37 -2.47
C ALA A 121 -7.53 2.86 -2.84
N ARG A 122 -8.34 3.32 -3.79
CA ARG A 122 -8.35 4.70 -4.27
C ARG A 122 -9.74 5.16 -4.69
N ALA A 123 -9.92 6.47 -4.78
CA ALA A 123 -11.08 7.07 -5.43
C ALA A 123 -10.92 7.09 -6.97
N GLN A 124 -11.66 7.91 -7.67
CA GLN A 124 -11.57 8.02 -9.13
C GLN A 124 -10.23 8.59 -9.59
N ASP A 125 -9.66 9.55 -8.84
CA ASP A 125 -8.31 10.06 -9.10
C ASP A 125 -7.27 8.95 -8.87
N MET A 126 -6.40 8.75 -9.84
CA MET A 126 -5.36 7.71 -9.82
C MET A 126 -4.34 7.90 -8.70
N ASN A 127 -4.15 9.12 -8.22
CA ASN A 127 -3.22 9.50 -7.14
C ASN A 127 -3.93 9.79 -5.81
N SER A 128 -5.10 9.21 -5.58
CA SER A 128 -5.91 9.39 -4.37
C SER A 128 -5.75 8.28 -3.33
N GLY A 129 -4.92 7.26 -3.59
CA GLY A 129 -4.56 6.26 -2.59
C GLY A 129 -3.90 6.91 -1.37
N SER A 130 -4.18 6.41 -0.17
CA SER A 130 -3.55 6.94 1.06
C SER A 130 -3.34 5.83 2.11
N SER A 131 -4.36 5.47 2.88
CA SER A 131 -4.26 4.45 3.93
C SER A 131 -5.11 3.22 3.70
N GLN A 132 -6.20 3.33 2.93
CA GLN A 132 -7.10 2.20 2.73
C GLN A 132 -6.48 1.16 1.80
N PHE A 133 -6.59 -0.10 2.20
CA PHE A 133 -6.12 -1.25 1.43
C PHE A 133 -7.21 -2.32 1.37
N PHE A 134 -7.05 -3.25 0.46
CA PHE A 134 -7.90 -4.43 0.40
C PHE A 134 -7.07 -5.70 0.19
N ILE A 135 -7.58 -6.82 0.71
CA ILE A 135 -7.03 -8.15 0.48
C ILE A 135 -8.00 -8.89 -0.44
N VAL A 136 -7.50 -9.42 -1.52
CA VAL A 136 -8.29 -10.16 -2.53
C VAL A 136 -8.65 -11.54 -2.00
N HIS A 137 -9.96 -11.83 -1.90
CA HIS A 137 -10.47 -13.12 -1.47
C HIS A 137 -10.50 -14.13 -2.60
N GLU A 138 -10.95 -13.73 -3.81
CA GLU A 138 -10.94 -14.54 -5.03
C GLU A 138 -10.32 -13.77 -6.19
N ASP A 139 -9.74 -14.48 -7.16
CA ASP A 139 -9.05 -13.90 -8.32
C ASP A 139 -9.86 -12.79 -8.99
N SER A 140 -9.28 -11.61 -9.07
CA SER A 140 -9.94 -10.39 -9.54
C SER A 140 -9.16 -9.69 -10.65
N PRO A 141 -8.95 -10.36 -11.81
CA PRO A 141 -8.08 -9.88 -12.88
C PRO A 141 -8.54 -8.55 -13.50
N HIS A 142 -9.81 -8.16 -13.32
CA HIS A 142 -10.34 -6.86 -13.75
C HIS A 142 -9.72 -5.66 -13.01
N LEU A 143 -9.02 -5.89 -11.89
CA LEU A 143 -8.30 -4.87 -11.14
C LEU A 143 -6.86 -4.67 -11.63
N ASN A 144 -6.32 -5.62 -12.42
CA ASN A 144 -4.95 -5.56 -12.91
C ASN A 144 -4.71 -4.30 -13.73
N GLY A 145 -3.60 -3.61 -13.44
CA GLY A 145 -3.26 -2.36 -14.08
C GLY A 145 -4.13 -1.16 -13.70
N GLN A 146 -5.12 -1.31 -12.80
CA GLN A 146 -6.02 -0.26 -12.35
C GLN A 146 -5.81 0.13 -10.88
N TYR A 147 -5.19 -0.76 -10.09
CA TYR A 147 -4.88 -0.58 -8.68
C TYR A 147 -3.46 -1.03 -8.41
N ALA A 148 -2.82 -0.44 -7.38
CA ALA A 148 -1.48 -0.78 -6.95
C ALA A 148 -1.50 -2.00 -6.01
N ALA A 149 -1.36 -3.21 -6.57
CA ALA A 149 -1.01 -4.36 -5.76
C ALA A 149 0.40 -4.17 -5.22
N PHE A 150 0.63 -4.49 -3.93
CA PHE A 150 1.92 -4.23 -3.29
C PHE A 150 2.41 -5.39 -2.42
N GLY A 151 1.84 -6.59 -2.58
CA GLY A 151 2.26 -7.79 -1.89
C GLY A 151 1.24 -8.92 -1.95
N TYR A 152 1.56 -10.00 -1.24
CA TYR A 152 0.70 -11.19 -1.16
C TYR A 152 0.67 -11.76 0.26
N VAL A 153 -0.49 -12.28 0.65
CA VAL A 153 -0.64 -13.11 1.84
C VAL A 153 0.21 -14.36 1.68
N VAL A 154 1.05 -14.62 2.66
CA VAL A 154 1.93 -15.80 2.73
C VAL A 154 1.49 -16.77 3.83
N GLU A 155 0.78 -16.28 4.85
CA GLU A 155 0.19 -17.08 5.94
C GLU A 155 -1.14 -16.46 6.38
N GLY A 156 -2.09 -17.27 6.83
CA GLY A 156 -3.36 -16.80 7.39
C GLY A 156 -4.43 -16.49 6.34
N MET A 157 -4.39 -17.10 5.15
CA MET A 157 -5.44 -16.90 4.15
C MET A 157 -6.79 -17.45 4.61
N GLU A 158 -6.80 -18.46 5.48
CA GLU A 158 -7.99 -18.98 6.16
C GLU A 158 -8.65 -17.96 7.09
N VAL A 159 -7.88 -17.00 7.61
CA VAL A 159 -8.43 -15.87 8.39
C VAL A 159 -9.20 -14.91 7.47
N VAL A 160 -8.67 -14.65 6.27
CA VAL A 160 -9.37 -13.85 5.25
C VAL A 160 -10.69 -14.53 4.86
N ASP A 161 -10.67 -15.86 4.66
CA ASP A 161 -11.86 -16.65 4.35
C ASP A 161 -12.90 -16.51 5.46
N ALA A 162 -12.51 -16.75 6.70
CA ALA A 162 -13.41 -16.66 7.86
C ALA A 162 -14.04 -15.26 8.01
N VAL A 163 -13.27 -14.21 7.76
CA VAL A 163 -13.78 -12.82 7.78
C VAL A 163 -14.79 -12.63 6.65
N CYS A 164 -14.48 -13.05 5.42
CA CYS A 164 -15.35 -12.85 4.27
C CYS A 164 -16.65 -13.68 4.38
N GLU A 165 -16.56 -14.94 4.81
CA GLU A 165 -17.71 -15.85 4.96
C GLU A 165 -18.66 -15.41 6.09
N SER A 166 -18.12 -14.84 7.18
CA SER A 166 -18.94 -14.37 8.32
C SER A 166 -19.54 -12.97 8.09
N ALA A 167 -19.07 -12.24 7.08
CA ALA A 167 -19.49 -10.86 6.82
C ALA A 167 -20.99 -10.78 6.54
N LYS A 168 -21.62 -9.69 7.04
CA LYS A 168 -23.04 -9.39 6.81
C LYS A 168 -23.19 -7.99 6.21
N PRO A 169 -22.96 -7.86 4.90
CA PRO A 169 -23.12 -6.56 4.22
C PRO A 169 -24.55 -6.03 4.35
N VAL A 170 -24.69 -4.72 4.51
CA VAL A 170 -25.98 -4.03 4.58
C VAL A 170 -26.44 -3.51 3.21
N ASP A 171 -25.58 -3.59 2.20
CA ASP A 171 -25.89 -3.19 0.83
C ASP A 171 -25.13 -4.02 -0.20
N PHE A 172 -25.45 -3.83 -1.49
CA PHE A 172 -24.77 -4.53 -2.60
C PHE A 172 -23.31 -4.08 -2.84
N ASN A 173 -22.89 -2.98 -2.22
CA ASN A 173 -21.49 -2.53 -2.28
C ASN A 173 -20.59 -3.24 -1.27
N GLY A 174 -21.17 -4.07 -0.40
CA GLY A 174 -20.44 -4.81 0.64
C GLY A 174 -20.17 -3.99 1.90
N SER A 175 -20.89 -2.89 2.13
CA SER A 175 -20.73 -2.07 3.34
C SER A 175 -21.12 -2.87 4.59
N ILE A 176 -20.27 -2.83 5.61
CA ILE A 176 -20.51 -3.49 6.90
C ILE A 176 -20.98 -2.46 7.93
N ALA A 177 -22.05 -2.77 8.66
CA ALA A 177 -22.51 -1.90 9.73
C ALA A 177 -21.40 -1.68 10.79
N PRO A 178 -21.22 -0.46 11.33
CA PRO A 178 -20.09 -0.15 12.21
C PRO A 178 -19.86 -1.13 13.35
N ASP A 179 -20.92 -1.59 14.00
CA ASP A 179 -20.86 -2.51 15.14
C ASP A 179 -20.46 -3.96 14.74
N ASN A 180 -20.44 -4.27 13.44
CA ASN A 180 -20.12 -5.60 12.91
C ASN A 180 -18.84 -5.61 12.07
N GLN A 181 -18.11 -4.49 12.00
CA GLN A 181 -16.87 -4.39 11.22
C GLN A 181 -15.74 -5.14 11.94
N PRO A 182 -15.08 -6.12 11.31
CA PRO A 182 -13.89 -6.75 11.88
C PRO A 182 -12.81 -5.70 12.19
N VAL A 183 -12.23 -5.77 13.39
CA VAL A 183 -11.28 -4.79 13.91
C VAL A 183 -9.86 -5.24 13.60
N ILE A 184 -9.06 -4.35 13.04
CA ILE A 184 -7.60 -4.49 12.94
C ILE A 184 -7.05 -4.17 14.34
N LYS A 185 -6.64 -5.19 15.09
CA LYS A 185 -6.09 -5.01 16.43
C LYS A 185 -4.74 -4.30 16.37
N THR A 186 -3.89 -4.72 15.45
CA THR A 186 -2.58 -4.10 15.18
C THR A 186 -2.05 -4.55 13.82
N VAL A 187 -1.13 -3.75 13.25
CA VAL A 187 -0.31 -4.13 12.10
C VAL A 187 1.15 -3.99 12.49
N THR A 188 1.88 -5.10 12.55
CA THR A 188 3.31 -5.13 12.90
C THR A 188 4.16 -5.40 11.68
N ILE A 189 5.20 -4.59 11.47
CA ILE A 189 6.16 -4.77 10.37
C ILE A 189 7.36 -5.58 10.85
N ARG A 190 7.67 -6.66 10.15
CA ARG A 190 8.91 -7.44 10.31
C ARG A 190 9.82 -7.19 9.11
N GLU A 191 11.13 -7.11 9.38
CA GLU A 191 12.19 -6.87 8.40
C GLU A 191 13.13 -8.08 8.40
N GLU A 192 13.39 -8.65 7.20
CA GLU A 192 14.31 -9.78 7.01
C GLU A 192 15.37 -9.38 5.98
N THR A 193 16.65 -9.56 6.32
CA THR A 193 17.82 -9.25 5.47
C THR A 193 18.44 -10.51 4.88
#